data_39b01d3f3a92cab6fab672428610e421
#
_entry.id   39b01d3f3a92cab6fab672428610e421
#
_cell.length_a   1.000
_cell.length_b   1.000
_cell.length_c   1.000
_cell.angle_alpha   90.00
_cell.angle_beta   90.00
_cell.angle_gamma   90.00
#
_symmetry.space_group_name_H-M   'P 1'
#
loop_
_entity.id
_entity.type
_entity.pdbx_description
1 polymer ?
#
loop_
_entity_poly.entity_id
_entity_poly.type
_entity_poly.pdbx_seq_one_letter_code
_entity_poly.pdbx_strand_id
1 'polypeptide(L)'
;MLNVSDNNLLTQTSAGTPMGELFRRFWHPVLLSEELTQCDAPPVRLRVLGEDLVAFRDTQGKVGIIDARCPHRRAGMFFGRNEACGLRCVYHGWKFDVDGN
;
A
#
# COMPACT_ATOMS: atom_id res chain seq x y z
N MET A 1 -28.26 18.35 10.58
CA MET A 1 -27.54 17.91 9.38
C MET A 1 -26.29 18.75 9.23
N LEU A 2 -25.16 18.12 8.92
CA LEU A 2 -23.91 18.84 8.68
C LEU A 2 -23.98 19.59 7.34
N ASN A 3 -23.37 20.77 7.29
CA ASN A 3 -23.16 21.45 6.00
C ASN A 3 -22.03 20.77 5.22
N VAL A 4 -21.84 21.16 3.95
CA VAL A 4 -20.83 20.55 3.08
C VAL A 4 -19.42 20.72 3.67
N SER A 5 -19.11 21.90 4.21
CA SER A 5 -17.78 22.17 4.79
C SER A 5 -17.48 21.26 5.97
N ASP A 6 -18.42 21.14 6.92
CA ASP A 6 -18.25 20.28 8.08
C ASP A 6 -18.21 18.80 7.71
N ASN A 7 -19.05 18.40 6.75
CA ASN A 7 -19.04 17.04 6.26
C ASN A 7 -17.69 16.68 5.63
N ASN A 8 -17.12 17.57 4.82
CA ASN A 8 -15.80 17.35 4.22
C ASN A 8 -14.71 17.27 5.28
N LEU A 9 -14.77 18.12 6.29
CA LEU A 9 -13.80 18.10 7.40
C LEU A 9 -13.77 16.72 8.08
N LEU A 10 -14.94 16.11 8.30
CA LEU A 10 -15.06 14.84 9.02
C LEU A 10 -14.81 13.61 8.13
N THR A 11 -15.00 13.71 6.82
CA THR A 11 -14.95 12.55 5.93
C THR A 11 -13.70 12.46 5.06
N GLN A 12 -13.00 13.57 4.85
CA GLN A 12 -11.79 13.56 4.03
C GLN A 12 -10.59 13.05 4.82
N THR A 13 -9.98 11.98 4.35
CA THR A 13 -8.89 11.29 5.06
C THR A 13 -7.59 11.21 4.29
N SER A 14 -7.48 11.93 3.18
CA SER A 14 -6.23 11.99 2.38
C SER A 14 -5.11 12.64 3.19
N ALA A 15 -3.87 12.43 2.74
CA ALA A 15 -2.71 13.07 3.36
C ALA A 15 -2.89 14.59 3.41
N GLY A 16 -2.55 15.20 4.55
CA GLY A 16 -2.67 16.64 4.74
C GLY A 16 -4.04 17.12 5.20
N THR A 17 -5.06 16.25 5.24
CA THR A 17 -6.37 16.62 5.79
C THR A 17 -6.38 16.42 7.31
N PRO A 18 -7.23 17.18 8.08
CA PRO A 18 -7.29 17.01 9.54
C PRO A 18 -7.61 15.59 9.98
N MET A 19 -8.62 14.95 9.39
CA MET A 19 -8.98 13.58 9.75
C MET A 19 -7.97 12.57 9.20
N GLY A 20 -7.35 12.85 8.07
CA GLY A 20 -6.26 12.03 7.55
C GLY A 20 -5.07 11.98 8.50
N GLU A 21 -4.67 13.14 9.02
CA GLU A 21 -3.60 13.21 10.02
C GLU A 21 -3.98 12.49 11.31
N LEU A 22 -5.22 12.63 11.76
CA LEU A 22 -5.70 11.95 12.96
C LEU A 22 -5.69 10.44 12.79
N PHE A 23 -6.28 9.92 11.73
CA PHE A 23 -6.38 8.47 11.51
C PHE A 23 -5.01 7.82 11.34
N ARG A 24 -4.02 8.50 10.79
CA ARG A 24 -2.67 7.96 10.64
C ARG A 24 -1.94 7.73 11.95
N ARG A 25 -2.48 8.18 13.06
CA ARG A 25 -1.93 7.93 14.40
C ARG A 25 -2.38 6.60 14.99
N PHE A 26 -3.26 5.87 14.33
CA PHE A 26 -3.84 4.62 14.82
C PHE A 26 -3.51 3.48 13.87
N TRP A 27 -3.46 2.27 14.43
CA TRP A 27 -3.36 1.06 13.63
C TRP A 27 -4.69 0.77 12.95
N HIS A 28 -4.64 0.37 11.68
CA HIS A 28 -5.82 0.05 10.89
C HIS A 28 -5.70 -1.35 10.29
N PRO A 29 -6.77 -2.16 10.34
CA PRO A 29 -6.80 -3.38 9.55
C PRO A 29 -6.91 -2.99 8.07
N VAL A 30 -6.07 -3.59 7.21
CA VAL A 30 -6.04 -3.24 5.80
C VAL A 30 -6.38 -4.42 4.88
N LEU A 31 -6.07 -5.66 5.29
CA LEU A 31 -6.44 -6.88 4.59
C LEU A 31 -6.29 -8.07 5.54
N LEU A 32 -6.91 -9.19 5.16
CA LEU A 32 -6.74 -10.43 5.90
C LEU A 32 -5.43 -11.10 5.45
N SER A 33 -4.74 -11.76 6.39
CA SER A 33 -3.53 -12.52 6.08
C SER A 33 -3.78 -13.58 4.98
N GLU A 34 -4.99 -14.10 4.93
CA GLU A 34 -5.44 -15.09 3.94
C GLU A 34 -5.47 -14.56 2.51
N GLU A 35 -5.54 -13.24 2.33
CA GLU A 35 -5.49 -12.62 1.01
C GLU A 35 -4.09 -12.67 0.41
N LEU A 36 -3.08 -12.92 1.23
CA LEU A 36 -1.69 -13.11 0.83
C LEU A 36 -1.29 -14.55 1.18
N THR A 37 -1.91 -15.52 0.51
CA THR A 37 -1.91 -16.93 0.92
C THR A 37 -0.55 -17.62 0.86
N GLN A 38 0.31 -17.23 -0.08
CA GLN A 38 1.55 -17.94 -0.35
C GLN A 38 2.73 -16.98 -0.47
N CYS A 39 3.92 -17.48 -0.13
CA CYS A 39 5.16 -16.77 -0.40
C CYS A 39 5.32 -16.58 -1.91
N ASP A 40 5.83 -15.43 -2.31
CA ASP A 40 6.06 -15.07 -3.71
C ASP A 40 4.79 -15.04 -4.59
N ALA A 41 3.61 -15.03 -3.97
CA ALA A 41 2.35 -14.88 -4.70
C ALA A 41 2.22 -13.47 -5.31
N PRO A 42 1.36 -13.29 -6.33
CA PRO A 42 1.12 -11.96 -6.89
C PRO A 42 0.70 -10.96 -5.82
N PRO A 43 1.14 -9.70 -5.95
CA PRO A 43 0.75 -8.67 -4.97
C PRO A 43 -0.73 -8.33 -5.07
N VAL A 44 -1.25 -7.73 -4.00
CA VAL A 44 -2.65 -7.32 -3.86
C VAL A 44 -2.72 -5.81 -3.78
N ARG A 45 -3.67 -5.20 -4.51
CA ARG A 45 -3.91 -3.76 -4.43
C ARG A 45 -4.66 -3.40 -3.15
N LEU A 46 -4.24 -2.30 -2.55
CA LEU A 46 -4.91 -1.71 -1.39
C LEU A 46 -5.16 -0.23 -1.64
N ARG A 47 -6.24 0.29 -1.05
CA ARG A 47 -6.46 1.72 -0.96
C ARG A 47 -6.80 2.06 0.49
N VAL A 48 -5.96 2.85 1.14
CA VAL A 48 -6.09 3.18 2.56
C VAL A 48 -5.92 4.68 2.73
N LEU A 49 -6.92 5.33 3.33
CA LEU A 49 -6.88 6.78 3.61
C LEU A 49 -6.53 7.60 2.36
N GLY A 50 -7.07 7.22 1.21
CA GLY A 50 -6.82 7.90 -0.06
C GLY A 50 -5.49 7.57 -0.73
N GLU A 51 -4.70 6.67 -0.17
CA GLU A 51 -3.42 6.27 -0.74
C GLU A 51 -3.52 4.89 -1.42
N ASP A 52 -2.98 4.80 -2.63
CA ASP A 52 -2.90 3.55 -3.37
C ASP A 52 -1.62 2.81 -3.01
N LEU A 53 -1.77 1.59 -2.51
CA LEU A 53 -0.68 0.77 -2.02
C LEU A 53 -0.75 -0.62 -2.64
N VAL A 54 0.33 -1.39 -2.53
CA VAL A 54 0.33 -2.82 -2.83
C VAL A 54 0.89 -3.59 -1.64
N ALA A 55 0.29 -4.75 -1.37
CA ALA A 55 0.74 -5.66 -0.33
C ALA A 55 1.26 -6.94 -0.98
N PHE A 56 2.29 -7.51 -0.41
CA PHE A 56 2.86 -8.78 -0.87
C PHE A 56 3.44 -9.58 0.29
N ARG A 57 3.53 -10.89 0.11
CA ARG A 57 4.23 -11.78 1.04
C ARG A 57 5.50 -12.26 0.35
N ASP A 58 6.64 -11.98 0.97
CA ASP A 58 7.93 -12.29 0.37
C ASP A 58 8.28 -13.79 0.43
N THR A 59 9.46 -14.14 -0.07
CA THR A 59 9.96 -15.52 -0.10
C THR A 59 10.04 -16.14 1.30
N GLN A 60 10.28 -15.33 2.33
CA GLN A 60 10.40 -15.80 3.71
C GLN A 60 9.08 -15.76 4.48
N GLY A 61 7.98 -15.40 3.83
CA GLY A 61 6.67 -15.30 4.45
C GLY A 61 6.37 -13.98 5.16
N LYS A 62 7.25 -12.99 5.06
CA LYS A 62 7.03 -11.66 5.63
C LYS A 62 6.11 -10.85 4.74
N VAL A 63 5.22 -10.08 5.35
CA VAL A 63 4.29 -9.21 4.64
C VAL A 63 4.88 -7.80 4.53
N GLY A 64 4.85 -7.25 3.32
CA GLY A 64 5.22 -5.86 3.05
C GLY A 64 4.06 -5.11 2.43
N ILE A 65 3.98 -3.83 2.75
CA ILE A 65 3.02 -2.91 2.12
C ILE A 65 3.82 -1.69 1.66
N ILE A 66 3.79 -1.44 0.36
CA ILE A 66 4.58 -0.36 -0.23
C ILE A 66 3.72 0.49 -1.16
N ASP A 67 4.24 1.63 -1.60
CA ASP A 67 3.58 2.51 -2.55
C ASP A 67 3.23 1.75 -3.84
N ALA A 68 2.07 2.04 -4.41
CA ALA A 68 1.62 1.42 -5.65
C ALA A 68 2.46 1.83 -6.87
N ARG A 69 3.25 2.89 -6.77
CA ARG A 69 4.06 3.41 -7.88
C ARG A 69 5.54 3.30 -7.57
N CYS A 70 6.29 2.75 -8.50
CA CYS A 70 7.75 2.69 -8.39
C CYS A 70 8.34 4.11 -8.36
N PRO A 71 9.19 4.45 -7.38
CA PRO A 71 9.75 5.80 -7.29
C PRO A 71 10.69 6.16 -8.43
N HIS A 72 11.22 5.17 -9.15
CA HIS A 72 12.12 5.41 -10.27
C HIS A 72 11.41 6.12 -11.43
N ARG A 73 10.33 5.54 -11.97
CA ARG A 73 9.60 6.08 -13.13
C ARG A 73 8.08 5.93 -13.00
N ARG A 74 7.56 5.75 -11.79
CA ARG A 74 6.13 5.70 -11.47
C ARG A 74 5.38 4.54 -12.11
N ALA A 75 6.06 3.47 -12.49
CA ALA A 75 5.41 2.26 -12.99
C ALA A 75 4.58 1.60 -11.88
N GLY A 76 3.48 0.94 -12.25
CA GLY A 76 2.62 0.26 -11.30
C GLY A 76 3.28 -0.97 -10.68
N MET A 77 3.49 -0.95 -9.38
CA MET A 77 4.11 -2.07 -8.66
C MET A 77 3.22 -3.31 -8.58
N PHE A 78 1.91 -3.16 -8.78
CA PHE A 78 0.99 -4.30 -8.84
C PHE A 78 1.40 -5.33 -9.91
N PHE A 79 1.99 -4.88 -11.01
CA PHE A 79 2.44 -5.75 -12.09
C PHE A 79 3.85 -6.31 -11.85
N GLY A 80 4.43 -6.01 -10.70
CA GLY A 80 5.78 -6.43 -10.35
C GLY A 80 5.90 -7.92 -10.08
N ARG A 81 7.14 -8.40 -10.07
CA ARG A 81 7.46 -9.78 -9.72
C ARG A 81 7.80 -9.88 -8.24
N ASN A 82 7.06 -10.73 -7.53
CA ASN A 82 7.35 -11.04 -6.15
C ASN A 82 8.32 -12.22 -6.11
N GLU A 83 9.60 -11.93 -5.92
CA GLU A 83 10.67 -12.94 -5.98
C GLU A 83 11.89 -12.52 -5.18
N ALA A 84 12.64 -13.48 -4.70
CA ALA A 84 13.93 -13.25 -4.01
C ALA A 84 13.82 -12.17 -2.90
N CYS A 85 12.82 -12.33 -2.04
CA CYS A 85 12.55 -11.46 -0.87
C CYS A 85 12.25 -10.01 -1.24
N GLY A 86 11.57 -9.78 -2.36
CA GLY A 86 11.15 -8.42 -2.71
C GLY A 86 10.25 -8.36 -3.92
N LEU A 87 9.60 -7.22 -4.09
CA LEU A 87 8.75 -6.95 -5.25
C LEU A 87 9.57 -6.15 -6.27
N ARG A 88 9.77 -6.74 -7.44
CA ARG A 88 10.58 -6.16 -8.51
C ARG A 88 9.71 -5.44 -9.53
N CYS A 89 10.00 -4.16 -9.77
CA CYS A 89 9.31 -3.38 -10.78
C CYS A 89 9.59 -3.95 -12.18
N VAL A 90 8.54 -4.12 -12.99
CA VAL A 90 8.67 -4.69 -14.34
C VAL A 90 9.31 -3.73 -15.33
N TYR A 91 9.36 -2.43 -15.03
CA TYR A 91 9.85 -1.43 -15.99
C TYR A 91 11.38 -1.46 -16.09
N HIS A 92 12.09 -1.18 -14.97
CA HIS A 92 13.56 -1.17 -14.96
C HIS A 92 14.18 -2.13 -13.93
N GLY A 93 13.37 -2.96 -13.28
CA GLY A 93 13.87 -4.02 -12.41
C GLY A 93 14.27 -3.60 -11.00
N TRP A 94 13.94 -2.39 -10.56
CA TRP A 94 14.15 -2.01 -9.16
C TRP A 94 13.34 -2.93 -8.25
N LYS A 95 13.98 -3.44 -7.22
CA LYS A 95 13.33 -4.35 -6.27
C LYS A 95 13.30 -3.74 -4.89
N PHE A 96 12.14 -3.87 -4.23
CA PHE A 96 11.91 -3.33 -2.88
C PHE A 96 11.54 -4.47 -1.94
N ASP A 97 12.19 -4.51 -0.77
CA ASP A 97 11.85 -5.50 0.25
C ASP A 97 10.59 -5.09 1.03
N VAL A 98 10.23 -5.89 2.06
CA VAL A 98 9.03 -5.62 2.86
C VAL A 98 9.09 -4.30 3.63
N ASP A 99 10.27 -3.72 3.80
CA ASP A 99 10.47 -2.44 4.47
C ASP A 99 10.55 -1.27 3.47
N GLY A 100 10.47 -1.55 2.17
CA GLY A 100 10.50 -0.54 1.13
C GLY A 100 11.90 -0.12 0.69
N ASN A 101 12.91 -0.88 1.05
CA ASN A 101 14.32 -0.58 0.68
C ASN A 101 14.68 -1.13 -0.70
#